data_fdccdf4d6fe16344c3d2e02a587ad7a6
#
_entry.id   fdccdf4d6fe16344c3d2e02a587ad7a6
#
_cell.length_a   1.000
_cell.length_b   1.000
_cell.length_c   1.000
_cell.angle_alpha   90.00
_cell.angle_beta   90.00
_cell.angle_gamma   90.00
#
_symmetry.space_group_name_H-M   'P 1'
#
loop_
_entity.id
_entity.type
_entity.pdbx_description
1 polymer ?
#
loop_
_entity_poly.entity_id
_entity_poly.type
_entity_poly.pdbx_seq_one_letter_code
_entity_poly.pdbx_strand_id
1 'polypeptide(L)'
;VSDAYQKIAAENRVFLVAGLTEKEQEKIYNTALLISDEGEILYKHRKINVLTGVEDVYAVGDRIGVTETPFGKIGIDICADNSLNSLSIGITLGRMCADMILSPCAWAVKPDRNIEIEPYGEEWHIPYGKISKMFGIPVIGVSNVGQVSKGSWSGWKAIGNSMAYDSDGSLITVLPYGESEECVQVIDVHVTDKKVTGTALSEKIQNEMYC
;
A
#
# COMPACT_ATOMS: atom_id res chain seq x y z
N VAL A 1 4.90 -5.40 19.01
CA VAL A 1 5.33 -4.78 17.73
C VAL A 1 4.68 -3.42 17.56
N SER A 2 3.35 -3.31 17.72
CA SER A 2 2.62 -2.02 17.62
C SER A 2 3.22 -0.96 18.54
N ASP A 3 3.49 -1.28 19.80
CA ASP A 3 4.06 -0.35 20.78
C ASP A 3 5.42 0.20 20.36
N ALA A 4 6.24 -0.60 19.67
CA ALA A 4 7.53 -0.14 19.14
C ALA A 4 7.32 0.90 18.02
N TYR A 5 6.36 0.67 17.11
CA TYR A 5 6.03 1.63 16.06
C TYR A 5 5.43 2.93 16.64
N GLN A 6 4.55 2.82 17.62
CA GLN A 6 3.99 3.99 18.33
C GLN A 6 5.08 4.82 18.99
N LYS A 7 6.03 4.16 19.66
CA LYS A 7 7.18 4.81 20.26
C LYS A 7 8.06 5.51 19.21
N ILE A 8 8.38 4.84 18.11
CA ILE A 8 9.18 5.42 17.01
C ILE A 8 8.48 6.65 16.43
N ALA A 9 7.19 6.59 16.18
CA ALA A 9 6.40 7.71 15.65
C ALA A 9 6.46 8.92 16.61
N ALA A 10 6.22 8.71 17.90
CA ALA A 10 6.25 9.75 18.92
C ALA A 10 7.64 10.35 19.14
N GLU A 11 8.67 9.52 19.25
CA GLU A 11 10.05 9.99 19.48
C GLU A 11 10.60 10.83 18.32
N ASN A 12 10.19 10.50 17.09
CA ASN A 12 10.62 11.21 15.89
C ASN A 12 9.63 12.27 15.41
N ARG A 13 8.46 12.39 16.04
CA ARG A 13 7.36 13.29 15.65
C ARG A 13 6.99 13.17 14.18
N VAL A 14 6.76 11.93 13.75
CA VAL A 14 6.35 11.58 12.37
C VAL A 14 5.07 10.78 12.36
N PHE A 15 4.23 11.01 11.38
CA PHE A 15 3.16 10.07 11.05
C PHE A 15 3.78 8.84 10.41
N LEU A 16 3.35 7.66 10.84
CA LEU A 16 3.94 6.40 10.40
C LEU A 16 2.85 5.47 9.86
N VAL A 17 3.06 4.93 8.66
CA VAL A 17 2.30 3.78 8.16
C VAL A 17 3.19 2.55 8.22
N ALA A 18 2.76 1.54 8.96
CA ALA A 18 3.54 0.33 9.19
C ALA A 18 2.70 -0.94 8.96
N GLY A 19 3.26 -1.87 8.18
CA GLY A 19 2.71 -3.22 8.00
C GLY A 19 3.21 -4.18 9.07
N LEU A 20 2.32 -5.03 9.59
CA LEU A 20 2.64 -6.03 10.60
C LEU A 20 1.70 -7.24 10.54
N THR A 21 2.12 -8.32 11.17
CA THR A 21 1.25 -9.46 11.48
C THR A 21 0.57 -9.22 12.82
N GLU A 22 -0.75 -9.16 12.81
CA GLU A 22 -1.58 -9.00 13.99
C GLU A 22 -2.17 -10.34 14.40
N LYS A 23 -2.16 -10.64 15.71
CA LYS A 23 -2.93 -11.74 16.27
C LYS A 23 -4.07 -11.18 17.11
N GLU A 24 -5.30 -11.58 16.80
CA GLU A 24 -6.50 -11.28 17.59
C GLU A 24 -7.25 -12.57 17.85
N GLN A 25 -7.28 -12.98 19.10
CA GLN A 25 -7.80 -14.28 19.52
C GLN A 25 -7.09 -15.42 18.76
N GLU A 26 -7.84 -16.24 18.03
CA GLU A 26 -7.32 -17.35 17.22
C GLU A 26 -7.02 -16.97 15.77
N LYS A 27 -7.27 -15.70 15.37
CA LYS A 27 -7.07 -15.23 14.02
C LYS A 27 -5.77 -14.45 13.88
N ILE A 28 -5.14 -14.62 12.73
CA ILE A 28 -3.96 -13.86 12.33
C ILE A 28 -4.34 -12.99 11.14
N TYR A 29 -3.94 -11.73 11.15
CA TYR A 29 -4.21 -10.77 10.08
C TYR A 29 -2.92 -10.16 9.56
N ASN A 30 -2.89 -9.87 8.27
CA ASN A 30 -1.93 -8.95 7.68
C ASN A 30 -2.51 -7.54 7.86
N THR A 31 -1.87 -6.71 8.66
CA THR A 31 -2.44 -5.45 9.16
C THR A 31 -1.52 -4.28 8.85
N ALA A 32 -2.09 -3.15 8.49
CA ALA A 32 -1.42 -1.86 8.41
C ALA A 32 -1.98 -0.90 9.46
N LEU A 33 -1.10 -0.17 10.12
CA LEU A 33 -1.44 0.86 11.09
C LEU A 33 -1.04 2.24 10.54
N LEU A 34 -1.94 3.22 10.69
CA LEU A 34 -1.60 4.64 10.62
C LEU A 34 -1.45 5.14 12.05
N ILE A 35 -0.28 5.67 12.37
CA ILE A 35 0.09 6.13 13.68
C ILE A 35 0.43 7.62 13.59
N SER A 36 -0.09 8.43 14.53
CA SER A 36 0.20 9.86 14.59
C SER A 36 1.61 10.15 15.08
N ASP A 37 2.04 11.39 14.96
CA ASP A 37 3.29 11.91 15.50
C ASP A 37 3.34 11.99 17.04
N GLU A 38 2.22 11.70 17.70
CA GLU A 38 2.12 11.50 19.15
C GLU A 38 2.11 10.01 19.55
N GLY A 39 2.17 9.09 18.56
CA GLY A 39 2.17 7.65 18.77
C GLY A 39 0.78 7.04 18.92
N GLU A 40 -0.29 7.76 18.60
CA GLU A 40 -1.65 7.23 18.63
C GLU A 40 -1.97 6.44 17.35
N ILE A 41 -2.61 5.28 17.50
CA ILE A 41 -3.12 4.53 16.34
C ILE A 41 -4.40 5.21 15.85
N LEU A 42 -4.31 5.93 14.73
CA LEU A 42 -5.43 6.63 14.11
C LEU A 42 -6.31 5.71 13.28
N TYR A 43 -5.71 4.72 12.62
CA TYR A 43 -6.42 3.77 11.78
C TYR A 43 -5.71 2.42 11.72
N LYS A 44 -6.52 1.37 11.59
CA LYS A 44 -6.07 0.00 11.37
C LYS A 44 -6.81 -0.60 10.18
N HIS A 45 -6.05 -0.98 9.15
CA HIS A 45 -6.53 -1.74 8.01
C HIS A 45 -6.04 -3.18 8.09
N ARG A 46 -6.94 -4.13 7.94
CA ARG A 46 -6.63 -5.56 7.77
C ARG A 46 -6.79 -5.92 6.30
N LYS A 47 -5.79 -6.54 5.74
CA LYS A 47 -5.77 -6.93 4.32
C LYS A 47 -7.02 -7.71 3.93
N ILE A 48 -7.66 -7.30 2.84
CA ILE A 48 -8.87 -7.93 2.32
C ILE A 48 -8.50 -8.97 1.26
N ASN A 49 -7.61 -8.63 0.33
CA ASN A 49 -7.16 -9.55 -0.71
C ASN A 49 -5.98 -10.41 -0.22
N VAL A 50 -6.30 -11.39 0.62
CA VAL A 50 -5.32 -12.40 1.04
C VAL A 50 -4.90 -13.21 -0.18
N LEU A 51 -3.58 -13.42 -0.32
CA LEU A 51 -3.03 -14.11 -1.48
C LEU A 51 -3.24 -15.61 -1.37
N THR A 52 -3.45 -16.25 -2.52
CA THR A 52 -3.48 -17.70 -2.67
C THR A 52 -2.20 -18.33 -2.11
N GLY A 53 -2.37 -19.36 -1.29
CA GLY A 53 -1.27 -20.08 -0.61
C GLY A 53 -0.94 -19.57 0.79
N VAL A 54 -1.64 -18.54 1.28
CA VAL A 54 -1.56 -18.08 2.68
C VAL A 54 -2.94 -17.85 3.32
N GLU A 55 -4.00 -18.31 2.66
CA GLU A 55 -5.39 -18.21 3.14
C GLU A 55 -5.62 -19.00 4.43
N ASP A 56 -4.87 -20.07 4.62
CA ASP A 56 -4.92 -20.86 5.85
C ASP A 56 -4.24 -20.15 7.05
N VAL A 57 -3.43 -19.12 6.76
CA VAL A 57 -2.67 -18.39 7.78
C VAL A 57 -3.37 -17.08 8.14
N TYR A 58 -3.81 -16.31 7.14
CA TYR A 58 -4.36 -14.98 7.33
C TYR A 58 -5.87 -14.95 7.16
N ALA A 59 -6.55 -14.44 8.17
CA ALA A 59 -7.96 -14.09 8.06
C ALA A 59 -8.15 -12.84 7.20
N VAL A 60 -9.26 -12.79 6.48
CA VAL A 60 -9.65 -11.65 5.63
C VAL A 60 -10.10 -10.47 6.48
N GLY A 61 -9.68 -9.25 6.14
CA GLY A 61 -10.15 -8.02 6.73
C GLY A 61 -11.60 -7.70 6.35
N ASP A 62 -12.27 -6.91 7.15
CA ASP A 62 -13.71 -6.62 7.05
C ASP A 62 -14.04 -5.12 6.92
N ARG A 63 -13.03 -4.26 6.78
CA ARG A 63 -13.21 -2.80 6.77
C ARG A 63 -12.31 -2.12 5.75
N ILE A 64 -12.86 -1.08 5.12
CA ILE A 64 -12.15 -0.12 4.28
C ILE A 64 -12.48 1.26 4.82
N GLY A 65 -11.48 2.15 4.93
CA GLY A 65 -11.71 3.49 5.45
C GLY A 65 -10.61 4.48 5.12
N VAL A 66 -10.93 5.74 5.32
CA VAL A 66 -10.02 6.87 5.25
C VAL A 66 -9.97 7.58 6.60
N THR A 67 -8.85 8.21 6.92
CA THR A 67 -8.65 8.88 8.21
C THR A 67 -8.15 10.29 7.98
N GLU A 68 -8.78 11.26 8.66
CA GLU A 68 -8.34 12.66 8.66
C GLU A 68 -6.96 12.79 9.35
N THR A 69 -6.08 13.53 8.72
CA THR A 69 -4.77 13.90 9.25
C THR A 69 -4.48 15.36 8.90
N PRO A 70 -3.44 16.00 9.49
CA PRO A 70 -3.01 17.34 9.08
C PRO A 70 -2.62 17.45 7.60
N PHE A 71 -2.35 16.34 6.94
CA PHE A 71 -1.96 16.28 5.51
C PHE A 71 -3.13 15.94 4.58
N GLY A 72 -4.36 15.87 5.09
CA GLY A 72 -5.55 15.42 4.37
C GLY A 72 -5.99 14.02 4.79
N LYS A 73 -6.95 13.47 4.05
CA LYS A 73 -7.51 12.13 4.28
C LYS A 73 -6.60 11.06 3.73
N ILE A 74 -6.08 10.22 4.60
CA ILE A 74 -5.23 9.09 4.20
C ILE A 74 -6.06 7.83 4.06
N GLY A 75 -6.02 7.20 2.88
CA GLY A 75 -6.47 5.84 2.63
C GLY A 75 -5.33 4.85 2.82
N ILE A 76 -5.62 3.69 3.37
CA ILE A 76 -4.64 2.61 3.52
C ILE A 76 -5.18 1.35 2.88
N ASP A 77 -4.34 0.72 2.08
CA ASP A 77 -4.49 -0.64 1.60
C ASP A 77 -3.20 -1.44 1.84
N ILE A 78 -3.18 -2.72 1.53
CA ILE A 78 -1.98 -3.56 1.70
C ILE A 78 -1.71 -4.32 0.41
N CYS A 79 -0.63 -3.96 -0.29
CA CYS A 79 -0.07 -4.76 -1.39
C CYS A 79 -1.15 -5.17 -2.42
N ALA A 80 -1.56 -6.45 -2.46
CA ALA A 80 -2.56 -6.97 -3.40
C ALA A 80 -3.99 -6.41 -3.20
N ASP A 81 -4.26 -5.63 -2.17
CA ASP A 81 -5.49 -4.83 -2.09
C ASP A 81 -5.57 -3.81 -3.23
N ASN A 82 -4.41 -3.42 -3.78
CA ASN A 82 -4.29 -2.52 -4.92
C ASN A 82 -3.67 -3.22 -6.15
N SER A 83 -4.05 -4.46 -6.42
CA SER A 83 -3.64 -5.16 -7.65
C SER A 83 -4.54 -4.79 -8.83
N LEU A 84 -4.07 -5.03 -10.06
CA LEU A 84 -4.84 -4.75 -11.27
C LEU A 84 -6.20 -5.50 -11.29
N ASN A 85 -6.25 -6.70 -10.73
CA ASN A 85 -7.47 -7.50 -10.63
C ASN A 85 -8.36 -7.08 -9.46
N SER A 86 -7.95 -6.10 -8.65
CA SER A 86 -8.62 -5.68 -7.43
C SER A 86 -8.63 -4.17 -7.25
N LEU A 87 -8.77 -3.40 -8.31
CA LEU A 87 -8.85 -1.92 -8.24
C LEU A 87 -10.03 -1.42 -7.40
N SER A 88 -11.00 -2.27 -7.09
CA SER A 88 -12.19 -1.91 -6.30
C SER A 88 -11.86 -1.30 -4.93
N ILE A 89 -10.80 -1.74 -4.27
CA ILE A 89 -10.39 -1.20 -2.97
C ILE A 89 -9.83 0.22 -3.13
N GLY A 90 -8.85 0.42 -4.00
CA GLY A 90 -8.33 1.75 -4.33
C GLY A 90 -9.41 2.70 -4.85
N ILE A 91 -10.32 2.22 -5.71
CA ILE A 91 -11.48 2.97 -6.17
C ILE A 91 -12.38 3.37 -4.99
N THR A 92 -12.62 2.47 -4.04
CA THR A 92 -13.43 2.78 -2.86
C THR A 92 -12.79 3.86 -2.00
N LEU A 93 -11.49 3.75 -1.74
CA LEU A 93 -10.73 4.77 -1.00
C LEU A 93 -10.79 6.14 -1.70
N GLY A 94 -10.62 6.18 -3.02
CA GLY A 94 -10.75 7.39 -3.81
C GLY A 94 -12.16 8.00 -3.73
N ARG A 95 -13.21 7.17 -3.79
CA ARG A 95 -14.61 7.60 -3.61
C ARG A 95 -14.92 8.11 -2.20
N MET A 96 -14.25 7.56 -1.19
CA MET A 96 -14.30 8.04 0.19
C MET A 96 -13.52 9.34 0.41
N CYS A 97 -13.02 9.92 -0.68
CA CYS A 97 -12.25 11.15 -0.68
C CYS A 97 -10.89 11.02 0.02
N ALA A 98 -10.19 9.89 -0.13
CA ALA A 98 -8.77 9.85 0.23
C ALA A 98 -7.99 10.93 -0.53
N ASP A 99 -7.12 11.67 0.11
CA ASP A 99 -6.23 12.64 -0.51
C ASP A 99 -4.91 12.00 -0.94
N MET A 100 -4.57 10.86 -0.36
CA MET A 100 -3.51 9.95 -0.79
C MET A 100 -3.80 8.52 -0.32
N ILE A 101 -3.17 7.55 -0.97
CA ILE A 101 -3.19 6.14 -0.56
C ILE A 101 -1.78 5.69 -0.23
N LEU A 102 -1.61 5.10 0.96
CA LEU A 102 -0.35 4.56 1.44
C LEU A 102 -0.49 3.03 1.61
N SER A 103 0.40 2.29 0.95
CA SER A 103 0.34 0.84 0.84
C SER A 103 1.63 0.18 1.34
N PRO A 104 1.67 -0.37 2.56
CA PRO A 104 2.76 -1.25 2.94
C PRO A 104 2.67 -2.56 2.18
N CYS A 105 3.81 -3.01 1.65
CA CYS A 105 3.90 -4.15 0.74
C CYS A 105 4.99 -5.14 1.19
N ALA A 106 4.89 -6.36 0.67
CA ALA A 106 5.93 -7.36 0.71
C ALA A 106 5.97 -8.04 -0.66
N TRP A 107 6.49 -7.31 -1.64
CA TRP A 107 6.61 -7.83 -3.00
C TRP A 107 7.75 -8.83 -3.05
N ALA A 108 7.40 -10.08 -3.31
CA ALA A 108 8.35 -11.17 -3.30
C ALA A 108 8.25 -12.01 -4.57
N VAL A 109 9.38 -12.53 -4.97
CA VAL A 109 9.51 -13.42 -6.13
C VAL A 109 10.02 -14.80 -5.72
N LYS A 110 9.77 -15.79 -6.55
CA LYS A 110 10.28 -17.15 -6.34
C LYS A 110 11.81 -17.18 -6.32
N PRO A 111 12.42 -18.17 -5.62
CA PRO A 111 13.88 -18.25 -5.50
C PRO A 111 14.62 -18.36 -6.84
N ASP A 112 14.00 -19.01 -7.81
CA ASP A 112 14.54 -19.29 -9.15
C ASP A 112 14.29 -18.15 -10.17
N ARG A 113 13.50 -17.12 -9.80
CA ARG A 113 13.25 -15.99 -10.70
C ARG A 113 14.50 -15.15 -10.87
N ASN A 114 14.91 -14.99 -12.11
CA ASN A 114 15.94 -14.04 -12.49
C ASN A 114 15.30 -12.70 -12.86
N ILE A 115 15.43 -11.72 -11.98
CA ILE A 115 14.82 -10.40 -12.11
C ILE A 115 15.43 -9.53 -13.24
N GLU A 116 16.63 -9.88 -13.74
CA GLU A 116 17.24 -9.22 -14.90
C GLU A 116 16.60 -9.67 -16.21
N ILE A 117 16.15 -10.94 -16.26
CA ILE A 117 15.50 -11.53 -17.44
C ILE A 117 13.98 -11.32 -17.38
N GLU A 118 13.41 -11.49 -16.20
CA GLU A 118 11.99 -11.33 -15.91
C GLU A 118 11.79 -10.22 -14.87
N PRO A 119 11.84 -8.94 -15.27
CA PRO A 119 11.63 -7.83 -14.33
C PRO A 119 10.28 -7.97 -13.62
N TYR A 120 10.27 -7.53 -12.37
CA TYR A 120 9.07 -7.52 -11.53
C TYR A 120 8.68 -6.08 -11.22
N GLY A 121 7.40 -5.79 -11.25
CA GLY A 121 6.87 -4.48 -10.85
C GLY A 121 5.77 -3.94 -11.76
N GLU A 122 5.69 -4.37 -13.01
CA GLU A 122 4.65 -3.89 -13.95
C GLU A 122 3.24 -4.13 -13.40
N GLU A 123 3.03 -5.25 -12.73
CA GLU A 123 1.78 -5.61 -12.05
C GLU A 123 1.35 -4.60 -10.96
N TRP A 124 2.28 -3.76 -10.50
CA TRP A 124 2.05 -2.69 -9.52
C TRP A 124 2.04 -1.30 -10.15
N HIS A 125 2.86 -1.08 -11.17
CA HIS A 125 2.89 0.19 -11.91
C HIS A 125 1.53 0.55 -12.49
N ILE A 126 0.87 -0.41 -13.13
CA ILE A 126 -0.43 -0.19 -13.77
C ILE A 126 -1.51 0.20 -12.76
N PRO A 127 -1.79 -0.56 -11.69
CA PRO A 127 -2.83 -0.21 -10.73
C PRO A 127 -2.55 1.09 -9.99
N TYR A 128 -1.30 1.35 -9.57
CA TYR A 128 -0.93 2.55 -8.84
C TYR A 128 -1.12 3.80 -9.73
N GLY A 129 -0.58 3.78 -10.95
CA GLY A 129 -0.75 4.88 -11.90
C GLY A 129 -2.21 5.11 -12.30
N LYS A 130 -3.01 4.03 -12.47
CA LYS A 130 -4.44 4.15 -12.78
C LYS A 130 -5.22 4.79 -11.63
N ILE A 131 -5.06 4.34 -10.42
CA ILE A 131 -5.75 4.91 -9.25
C ILE A 131 -5.34 6.36 -9.05
N SER A 132 -4.04 6.65 -9.11
CA SER A 132 -3.52 8.01 -8.99
C SER A 132 -4.16 8.95 -10.02
N LYS A 133 -4.06 8.62 -11.30
CA LYS A 133 -4.62 9.42 -12.40
C LYS A 133 -6.14 9.55 -12.32
N MET A 134 -6.83 8.47 -11.96
CA MET A 134 -8.30 8.42 -11.90
C MET A 134 -8.86 9.37 -10.84
N PHE A 135 -8.22 9.45 -9.68
CA PHE A 135 -8.70 10.24 -8.55
C PHE A 135 -7.94 11.56 -8.34
N GLY A 136 -6.82 11.75 -9.02
CA GLY A 136 -5.96 12.91 -8.80
C GLY A 136 -5.30 12.91 -7.43
N ILE A 137 -4.80 11.75 -6.98
CA ILE A 137 -4.23 11.54 -5.65
C ILE A 137 -2.90 10.80 -5.74
N PRO A 138 -1.92 11.10 -4.88
CA PRO A 138 -0.71 10.29 -4.77
C PRO A 138 -1.02 8.86 -4.30
N VAL A 139 -0.31 7.88 -4.88
CA VAL A 139 -0.38 6.47 -4.47
C VAL A 139 1.04 5.96 -4.24
N ILE A 140 1.33 5.51 -3.02
CA ILE A 140 2.68 5.16 -2.59
C ILE A 140 2.68 3.74 -2.04
N GLY A 141 3.52 2.88 -2.62
CA GLY A 141 3.76 1.52 -2.14
C GLY A 141 5.18 1.37 -1.61
N VAL A 142 5.30 0.91 -0.37
CA VAL A 142 6.60 0.67 0.26
C VAL A 142 6.72 -0.80 0.61
N SER A 143 7.70 -1.46 -0.02
CA SER A 143 7.94 -2.90 0.12
C SER A 143 9.24 -3.17 0.86
N ASN A 144 9.23 -4.21 1.68
CA ASN A 144 10.43 -4.70 2.35
C ASN A 144 11.36 -5.46 1.40
N VAL A 145 12.56 -5.73 1.87
CA VAL A 145 13.58 -6.58 1.23
C VAL A 145 13.97 -7.75 2.12
N GLY A 146 14.66 -8.73 1.58
CA GLY A 146 15.22 -9.86 2.30
C GLY A 146 14.59 -11.21 1.95
N GLN A 147 15.14 -12.27 2.53
CA GLN A 147 14.66 -13.63 2.31
C GLN A 147 13.52 -14.00 3.25
N VAL A 148 12.51 -14.66 2.71
CA VAL A 148 11.45 -15.30 3.50
C VAL A 148 11.99 -16.63 4.03
N SER A 149 12.29 -16.68 5.31
CA SER A 149 12.98 -17.85 5.92
C SER A 149 12.05 -18.97 6.36
N LYS A 150 10.74 -18.71 6.50
CA LYS A 150 9.75 -19.66 7.04
C LYS A 150 8.37 -19.49 6.39
N GLY A 151 7.51 -20.48 6.60
CA GLY A 151 6.13 -20.48 6.11
C GLY A 151 6.00 -20.93 4.65
N SER A 152 4.83 -20.73 4.08
CA SER A 152 4.48 -21.21 2.73
C SER A 152 5.36 -20.60 1.63
N TRP A 153 5.95 -19.42 1.86
CA TRP A 153 6.86 -18.75 0.95
C TRP A 153 8.33 -18.83 1.35
N SER A 154 8.68 -19.87 2.15
CA SER A 154 10.08 -20.09 2.52
C SER A 154 10.98 -20.17 1.29
N GLY A 155 12.08 -19.44 1.30
CA GLY A 155 13.02 -19.31 0.18
C GLY A 155 12.67 -18.22 -0.83
N TRP A 156 11.46 -17.64 -0.79
CA TRP A 156 11.15 -16.48 -1.63
C TRP A 156 11.98 -15.27 -1.22
N LYS A 157 12.14 -14.33 -2.15
CA LYS A 157 12.93 -13.10 -1.97
C LYS A 157 12.00 -11.92 -2.02
N ALA A 158 11.87 -11.19 -0.89
CA ALA A 158 11.27 -9.87 -0.89
C ALA A 158 12.27 -8.90 -1.53
N ILE A 159 11.86 -8.18 -2.55
CA ILE A 159 12.75 -7.48 -3.49
C ILE A 159 12.65 -5.95 -3.44
N GLY A 160 11.94 -5.39 -2.47
CA GLY A 160 11.77 -3.94 -2.42
C GLY A 160 10.94 -3.42 -3.59
N ASN A 161 11.55 -2.69 -4.51
CA ASN A 161 10.89 -2.07 -5.67
C ASN A 161 9.78 -1.08 -5.26
N SER A 162 9.93 -0.41 -4.12
CA SER A 162 8.98 0.58 -3.64
C SER A 162 8.78 1.68 -4.68
N MET A 163 7.56 2.16 -4.83
CA MET A 163 7.23 3.14 -5.86
C MET A 163 6.24 4.19 -5.38
N ALA A 164 6.30 5.36 -5.99
CA ALA A 164 5.38 6.46 -5.74
C ALA A 164 4.89 7.10 -7.04
N TYR A 165 3.59 7.31 -7.10
CA TYR A 165 2.91 8.05 -8.15
C TYR A 165 2.34 9.35 -7.61
N ASP A 166 2.48 10.44 -8.36
CA ASP A 166 1.91 11.75 -8.01
C ASP A 166 0.44 11.84 -8.45
N SER A 167 -0.24 12.87 -8.02
CA SER A 167 -1.67 13.12 -8.26
C SER A 167 -2.08 13.21 -9.72
N ASP A 168 -1.16 13.47 -10.64
CA ASP A 168 -1.42 13.48 -12.09
C ASP A 168 -1.25 12.11 -12.77
N GLY A 169 -0.87 11.07 -11.99
CA GLY A 169 -0.56 9.74 -12.48
C GLY A 169 0.86 9.58 -12.98
N SER A 170 1.71 10.58 -12.83
CA SER A 170 3.14 10.48 -13.17
C SER A 170 3.92 9.70 -12.11
N LEU A 171 4.90 8.96 -12.56
CA LEU A 171 5.81 8.23 -11.67
C LEU A 171 6.81 9.22 -11.03
N ILE A 172 6.78 9.33 -9.71
CA ILE A 172 7.77 10.12 -8.95
C ILE A 172 9.09 9.35 -8.86
N THR A 173 9.01 8.11 -8.40
CA THR A 173 10.21 7.28 -8.18
C THR A 173 9.88 5.80 -8.14
N VAL A 174 10.88 4.99 -8.50
CA VAL A 174 10.96 3.57 -8.18
C VAL A 174 12.29 3.36 -7.47
N LEU A 175 12.26 2.76 -6.29
CA LEU A 175 13.45 2.44 -5.54
C LEU A 175 14.14 1.19 -6.10
N PRO A 176 15.45 1.04 -5.89
CA PRO A 176 16.16 -0.16 -6.27
C PRO A 176 15.47 -1.42 -5.78
N TYR A 177 15.55 -2.48 -6.55
CA TYR A 177 15.01 -3.75 -6.14
C TYR A 177 16.05 -4.86 -6.16
N GLY A 178 15.92 -5.73 -5.19
CA GLY A 178 16.82 -6.83 -4.90
C GLY A 178 16.69 -7.21 -3.43
N GLU A 179 17.03 -8.44 -3.10
CA GLU A 179 16.89 -8.96 -1.73
C GLU A 179 17.76 -8.23 -0.69
N SER A 180 18.75 -7.47 -1.13
CA SER A 180 19.70 -6.73 -0.29
C SER A 180 19.62 -5.22 -0.46
N GLU A 181 18.68 -4.72 -1.23
CA GLU A 181 18.59 -3.30 -1.61
C GLU A 181 17.82 -2.48 -0.57
N GLU A 182 18.34 -2.44 0.65
CA GLU A 182 17.79 -1.56 1.69
C GLU A 182 18.07 -0.09 1.35
N CYS A 183 17.01 0.72 1.29
CA CYS A 183 17.14 2.16 1.05
C CYS A 183 16.04 2.96 1.74
N VAL A 184 16.30 4.25 1.91
CA VAL A 184 15.34 5.26 2.34
C VAL A 184 15.41 6.43 1.38
N GLN A 185 14.25 6.90 0.92
CA GLN A 185 14.14 8.07 0.08
C GLN A 185 13.09 9.02 0.62
N VAL A 186 13.43 10.31 0.63
CA VAL A 186 12.47 11.39 0.88
C VAL A 186 11.95 11.86 -0.46
N ILE A 187 10.64 12.00 -0.57
CA ILE A 187 9.94 12.51 -1.76
C ILE A 187 8.94 13.59 -1.36
N ASP A 188 8.68 14.51 -2.27
CA ASP A 188 7.58 15.45 -2.18
C ASP A 188 6.41 14.91 -3.02
N VAL A 189 5.20 15.02 -2.50
CA VAL A 189 3.97 14.65 -3.21
C VAL A 189 3.00 15.84 -3.22
N HIS A 190 2.22 15.95 -4.29
CA HIS A 190 1.27 17.03 -4.43
C HIS A 190 -0.15 16.55 -4.12
N VAL A 191 -0.70 17.02 -3.03
CA VAL A 191 -2.11 16.83 -2.71
C VAL A 191 -2.91 17.91 -3.42
N THR A 192 -3.82 17.51 -4.30
CA THR A 192 -4.62 18.43 -5.10
C THR A 192 -6.04 18.53 -4.56
N ASP A 193 -6.67 19.71 -4.77
CA ASP A 193 -8.09 19.86 -4.49
C ASP A 193 -8.91 18.96 -5.44
N LYS A 194 -9.79 18.14 -4.85
CA LYS A 194 -10.65 17.26 -5.63
C LYS A 194 -11.75 18.06 -6.32
N LYS A 195 -11.75 18.03 -7.64
CA LYS A 195 -12.72 18.75 -8.47
C LYS A 195 -13.97 17.93 -8.82
N VAL A 196 -13.93 16.62 -8.61
CA VAL A 196 -14.99 15.69 -9.05
C VAL A 196 -15.41 14.79 -7.90
N THR A 197 -16.70 14.80 -7.61
CA THR A 197 -17.31 13.97 -6.54
C THR A 197 -18.65 13.39 -6.99
N GLY A 198 -19.19 12.45 -6.22
CA GLY A 198 -20.54 11.91 -6.44
C GLY A 198 -20.69 11.17 -7.78
N THR A 199 -21.81 11.40 -8.47
CA THR A 199 -22.14 10.71 -9.73
C THR A 199 -21.20 11.06 -10.87
N ALA A 200 -20.75 12.30 -10.97
CA ALA A 200 -19.77 12.72 -11.96
C ALA A 200 -18.43 11.98 -11.80
N LEU A 201 -18.02 11.68 -10.58
CA LEU A 201 -16.88 10.82 -10.33
C LEU A 201 -17.11 9.39 -10.82
N SER A 202 -18.34 8.86 -10.68
CA SER A 202 -18.68 7.53 -11.19
C SER A 202 -18.57 7.44 -12.70
N GLU A 203 -19.01 8.46 -13.42
CA GLU A 203 -18.88 8.55 -14.88
C GLU A 203 -17.41 8.63 -15.31
N LYS A 204 -16.61 9.46 -14.63
CA LYS A 204 -15.17 9.54 -14.88
C LYS A 204 -14.48 8.19 -14.69
N ILE A 205 -14.74 7.50 -13.57
CA ILE A 205 -14.18 6.17 -13.29
C ILE A 205 -14.54 5.18 -14.39
N GLN A 206 -15.80 5.16 -14.80
CA GLN A 206 -16.26 4.25 -15.84
C GLN A 206 -15.54 4.49 -17.17
N ASN A 207 -15.35 5.73 -17.55
CA ASN A 207 -14.64 6.10 -18.77
C ASN A 207 -13.15 5.72 -18.72
N GLU A 208 -12.49 5.88 -17.56
CA GLU A 208 -11.05 5.57 -17.40
C GLU A 208 -10.77 4.06 -17.22
N MET A 209 -11.74 3.28 -16.78
CA MET A 209 -11.56 1.82 -16.60
C MET A 209 -11.58 1.05 -17.93
N TYR A 210 -12.26 1.57 -18.94
CA TYR A 210 -12.48 0.88 -20.23
C TYR A 210 -11.67 1.49 -21.39
N CYS A 211 -10.84 2.46 -21.12
CA CYS A 211 -9.79 2.98 -22.00
C CYS A 211 -8.43 2.42 -21.57
#